data_7852b141a808353f24321f703d397d33
#
_entry.id   7852b141a808353f24321f703d397d33
#
_cell.length_a   1.000
_cell.length_b   1.000
_cell.length_c   1.000
_cell.angle_alpha   90.00
_cell.angle_beta   90.00
_cell.angle_gamma   90.00
#
_symmetry.space_group_name_H-M   'P 1'
#
loop_
_entity.id
_entity.type
_entity.pdbx_description
1 polymer ?
#
loop_
_entity_poly.entity_id
_entity_poly.type
_entity_poly.pdbx_seq_one_letter_code
_entity_poly.pdbx_strand_id
1 'polypeptide(L)'
;MAEGGGYIAIQGTRPQTLAYGLHDSPVGQLAWIVEKWRAWSDCGGDVESVFTKDELLVNATIYWVTGTMRSSMHWYWEHAHRPPAAVRGVRIEKPTGVARFPRDVMQVPRSAAERKYDLRRWTECDRGGHFAAMEEPEVLAEEIRAFFRPLR
;
A
#
# COMPACT_ATOMS: atom_id res chain seq x y z
N MET A 1 -9.08 18.36 -1.91
CA MET A 1 -8.41 17.03 -1.85
C MET A 1 -6.97 17.24 -2.28
N ALA A 2 -6.02 16.64 -1.57
CA ALA A 2 -4.63 16.65 -2.05
C ALA A 2 -4.56 15.95 -3.43
N GLU A 3 -3.67 16.39 -4.30
CA GLU A 3 -3.53 15.86 -5.68
C GLU A 3 -3.45 14.32 -5.74
N GLY A 4 -2.81 13.69 -4.75
CA GLY A 4 -2.72 12.23 -4.66
C GLY A 4 -4.01 11.47 -4.30
N GLY A 5 -5.12 12.15 -3.99
CA GLY A 5 -6.36 11.50 -3.50
C GLY A 5 -7.39 11.13 -4.58
N GLY A 6 -7.17 11.52 -5.82
CA GLY A 6 -8.14 11.33 -6.90
C GLY A 6 -8.51 9.86 -7.15
N TYR A 7 -7.53 8.96 -7.08
CA TYR A 7 -7.74 7.51 -7.27
C TYR A 7 -8.71 6.92 -6.22
N ILE A 8 -8.61 7.34 -4.96
CA ILE A 8 -9.50 6.87 -3.88
C ILE A 8 -10.93 7.35 -4.15
N ALA A 9 -11.10 8.61 -4.57
CA ALA A 9 -12.42 9.18 -4.88
C ALA A 9 -13.10 8.43 -6.03
N ILE A 10 -12.38 8.16 -7.12
CA ILE A 10 -12.92 7.43 -8.27
C ILE A 10 -13.24 5.98 -7.89
N GLN A 11 -12.29 5.26 -7.31
CA GLN A 11 -12.45 3.85 -6.95
C GLN A 11 -13.45 3.65 -5.81
N GLY A 12 -13.55 4.59 -4.88
CA GLY A 12 -14.51 4.54 -3.78
C GLY A 12 -15.95 4.89 -4.18
N THR A 13 -16.18 5.49 -5.35
CA THR A 13 -17.52 5.93 -5.78
C THR A 13 -18.01 5.23 -7.04
N ARG A 14 -17.21 5.22 -8.11
CA ARG A 14 -17.58 4.69 -9.44
C ARG A 14 -16.45 3.83 -10.04
N PRO A 15 -15.99 2.77 -9.36
CA PRO A 15 -14.86 1.94 -9.81
C PRO A 15 -15.10 1.33 -11.19
N GLN A 16 -16.33 0.92 -11.47
CA GLN A 16 -16.72 0.29 -12.73
C GLN A 16 -16.46 1.19 -13.94
N THR A 17 -16.70 2.49 -13.82
CA THR A 17 -16.55 3.44 -14.94
C THR A 17 -15.10 3.50 -15.42
N LEU A 18 -14.15 3.58 -14.50
CA LEU A 18 -12.72 3.60 -14.83
C LEU A 18 -12.22 2.21 -15.27
N ALA A 19 -12.74 1.15 -14.65
CA ALA A 19 -12.31 -0.22 -14.91
C ALA A 19 -12.45 -0.64 -16.37
N TYR A 20 -13.47 -0.17 -17.08
CA TYR A 20 -13.64 -0.46 -18.52
C TYR A 20 -12.47 0.09 -19.35
N GLY A 21 -12.11 1.37 -19.14
CA GLY A 21 -11.02 1.99 -19.90
C GLY A 21 -9.65 1.36 -19.59
N LEU A 22 -9.41 1.01 -18.32
CA LEU A 22 -8.15 0.37 -17.93
C LEU A 22 -8.08 -1.11 -18.35
N HIS A 23 -9.21 -1.79 -18.49
CA HIS A 23 -9.25 -3.17 -19.00
C HIS A 23 -9.08 -3.24 -20.53
N ASP A 24 -9.32 -2.16 -21.22
CA ASP A 24 -9.21 -2.06 -22.69
C ASP A 24 -7.88 -1.44 -23.14
N SER A 25 -7.11 -0.88 -22.25
CA SER A 25 -5.84 -0.20 -22.56
C SER A 25 -4.69 -0.67 -21.66
N PRO A 26 -3.78 -1.54 -22.16
CA PRO A 26 -2.61 -1.96 -21.37
C PRO A 26 -1.72 -0.79 -20.97
N VAL A 27 -1.54 0.20 -21.85
CA VAL A 27 -0.76 1.41 -21.51
C VAL A 27 -1.50 2.32 -20.52
N GLY A 28 -2.81 2.40 -20.58
CA GLY A 28 -3.62 3.15 -19.61
C GLY A 28 -3.54 2.51 -18.22
N GLN A 29 -3.63 1.19 -18.16
CA GLN A 29 -3.46 0.42 -16.93
C GLN A 29 -2.05 0.56 -16.35
N LEU A 30 -1.02 0.45 -17.21
CA LEU A 30 0.37 0.66 -16.82
C LEU A 30 0.57 2.05 -16.19
N ALA A 31 0.11 3.10 -16.86
CA ALA A 31 0.21 4.46 -16.37
C ALA A 31 -0.49 4.65 -15.02
N TRP A 32 -1.69 4.06 -14.85
CA TRP A 32 -2.45 4.10 -13.61
C TRP A 32 -1.70 3.47 -12.42
N ILE A 33 -1.00 2.36 -12.65
CA ILE A 33 -0.24 1.65 -11.64
C ILE A 33 1.09 2.34 -11.36
N VAL A 34 1.89 2.63 -12.39
CA VAL A 34 3.26 3.15 -12.25
C VAL A 34 3.26 4.56 -11.65
N GLU A 35 2.24 5.36 -11.91
CA GLU A 35 2.10 6.67 -11.26
C GLU A 35 2.05 6.53 -9.73
N LYS A 36 1.41 5.48 -9.18
CA LYS A 36 1.36 5.21 -7.75
C LYS A 36 2.69 4.67 -7.23
N TRP A 37 3.35 3.82 -7.98
CA TRP A 37 4.68 3.36 -7.63
C TRP A 37 5.66 4.52 -7.49
N ARG A 38 5.63 5.46 -8.43
CA ARG A 38 6.43 6.67 -8.39
C ARG A 38 6.09 7.59 -7.22
N ALA A 39 4.79 7.74 -6.93
CA ALA A 39 4.33 8.69 -5.90
C ALA A 39 4.51 8.17 -4.47
N TRP A 40 4.53 6.84 -4.27
CA TRP A 40 4.47 6.21 -2.95
C TRP A 40 5.76 5.54 -2.52
N SER A 41 6.75 5.44 -3.39
CA SER A 41 8.08 4.92 -3.06
C SER A 41 9.06 6.03 -2.69
N ASP A 42 10.15 5.64 -2.06
CA ASP A 42 11.28 6.52 -1.71
C ASP A 42 12.25 6.65 -2.89
N CYS A 43 11.73 7.06 -4.04
CA CYS A 43 12.47 7.13 -5.31
C CYS A 43 12.92 8.54 -5.72
N GLY A 44 12.67 9.55 -4.89
CA GLY A 44 13.03 10.94 -5.24
C GLY A 44 12.38 11.47 -6.53
N GLY A 45 11.32 10.79 -7.03
CA GLY A 45 10.62 11.13 -8.26
C GLY A 45 11.11 10.38 -9.52
N ASP A 46 12.13 9.55 -9.39
CA ASP A 46 12.61 8.64 -10.43
C ASP A 46 12.35 7.18 -10.00
N VAL A 47 11.25 6.60 -10.49
CA VAL A 47 10.84 5.26 -10.10
C VAL A 47 11.83 4.17 -10.53
N GLU A 48 12.59 4.41 -11.61
CA GLU A 48 13.61 3.48 -12.10
C GLU A 48 14.90 3.49 -11.26
N SER A 49 15.06 4.45 -10.35
CA SER A 49 16.15 4.43 -9.38
C SER A 49 15.97 3.37 -8.29
N VAL A 50 14.75 2.85 -8.12
CA VAL A 50 14.38 1.87 -7.07
C VAL A 50 13.88 0.56 -7.68
N PHE A 51 13.10 0.62 -8.76
CA PHE A 51 12.52 -0.55 -9.41
C PHE A 51 12.99 -0.66 -10.86
N THR A 52 13.28 -1.85 -11.27
CA THR A 52 13.57 -2.11 -12.69
C THR A 52 12.30 -1.98 -13.54
N LYS A 53 12.48 -1.67 -14.83
CA LYS A 53 11.36 -1.65 -15.79
C LYS A 53 10.61 -2.98 -15.82
N ASP A 54 11.33 -4.08 -15.72
CA ASP A 54 10.74 -5.42 -15.76
C ASP A 54 9.86 -5.67 -14.53
N GLU A 55 10.25 -5.25 -13.34
CA GLU A 55 9.41 -5.37 -12.14
C GLU A 55 8.11 -4.57 -12.27
N LEU A 56 8.18 -3.34 -12.76
CA LEU A 56 7.01 -2.50 -13.01
C LEU A 56 6.08 -3.12 -14.07
N LEU A 57 6.66 -3.62 -15.17
CA LEU A 57 5.91 -4.26 -16.26
C LEU A 57 5.31 -5.59 -15.83
N VAL A 58 6.03 -6.41 -15.08
CA VAL A 58 5.51 -7.68 -14.56
C VAL A 58 4.30 -7.43 -13.66
N ASN A 59 4.38 -6.44 -12.75
CA ASN A 59 3.25 -6.11 -11.89
C ASN A 59 2.01 -5.71 -12.69
N ALA A 60 2.15 -4.77 -13.63
CA ALA A 60 1.05 -4.35 -14.49
C ALA A 60 0.50 -5.48 -15.38
N THR A 61 1.40 -6.34 -15.89
CA THR A 61 1.02 -7.48 -16.74
C THR A 61 0.19 -8.51 -15.97
N ILE A 62 0.49 -8.76 -14.68
CA ILE A 62 -0.32 -9.65 -13.85
C ILE A 62 -1.78 -9.17 -13.80
N TYR A 63 -2.02 -7.90 -13.51
CA TYR A 63 -3.37 -7.33 -13.54
C TYR A 63 -4.03 -7.46 -14.91
N TRP A 64 -3.26 -7.23 -15.98
CA TRP A 64 -3.75 -7.29 -17.34
C TRP A 64 -4.19 -8.69 -17.75
N VAL A 65 -3.30 -9.69 -17.63
CA VAL A 65 -3.58 -11.06 -18.10
C VAL A 65 -4.60 -11.79 -17.23
N THR A 66 -4.72 -11.42 -15.97
CA THR A 66 -5.72 -12.00 -15.06
C THR A 66 -7.07 -11.28 -15.10
N GLY A 67 -7.15 -10.13 -15.76
CA GLY A 67 -8.37 -9.31 -15.80
C GLY A 67 -8.79 -8.74 -14.44
N THR A 68 -7.86 -8.63 -13.48
CA THR A 68 -8.17 -8.30 -12.09
C THR A 68 -8.20 -6.80 -11.76
N MET A 69 -7.92 -5.94 -12.72
CA MET A 69 -7.99 -4.49 -12.49
C MET A 69 -9.36 -4.05 -11.94
N ARG A 70 -10.44 -4.58 -12.49
CA ARG A 70 -11.80 -4.29 -12.03
C ARG A 70 -12.02 -4.71 -10.57
N SER A 71 -11.66 -5.92 -10.21
CA SER A 71 -11.87 -6.43 -8.84
C SER A 71 -11.01 -5.68 -7.82
N SER A 72 -9.79 -5.30 -8.16
CA SER A 72 -8.93 -4.48 -7.30
C SER A 72 -9.56 -3.11 -6.97
N MET A 73 -10.22 -2.48 -7.93
CA MET A 73 -10.93 -1.22 -7.73
C MET A 73 -12.17 -1.37 -6.84
N HIS A 74 -12.91 -2.47 -6.97
CA HIS A 74 -14.09 -2.75 -6.16
C HIS A 74 -13.77 -2.87 -4.67
N TRP A 75 -12.57 -3.27 -4.30
CA TRP A 75 -12.12 -3.29 -2.89
C TRP A 75 -12.24 -1.90 -2.24
N TYR A 76 -11.89 -0.82 -2.97
CA TYR A 76 -12.04 0.54 -2.47
C TYR A 76 -13.50 0.93 -2.26
N TRP A 77 -14.38 0.51 -3.18
CA TRP A 77 -15.82 0.75 -3.05
C TRP A 77 -16.40 0.04 -1.83
N GLU A 78 -16.08 -1.23 -1.63
CA GLU A 78 -16.51 -1.99 -0.46
C GLU A 78 -16.01 -1.33 0.83
N HIS A 79 -14.75 -0.93 0.88
CA HIS A 79 -14.18 -0.28 2.06
C HIS A 79 -14.83 1.06 2.37
N ALA A 80 -15.19 1.84 1.36
CA ALA A 80 -15.86 3.13 1.52
C ALA A 80 -17.32 2.99 2.01
N HIS A 81 -18.06 1.96 1.53
CA HIS A 81 -19.49 1.81 1.80
C HIS A 81 -19.79 0.80 2.91
N ARG A 82 -18.91 -0.15 3.13
CA ARG A 82 -19.04 -1.22 4.13
C ARG A 82 -17.79 -1.35 4.97
N PRO A 83 -17.36 -0.28 5.65
CA PRO A 83 -16.19 -0.38 6.49
C PRO A 83 -16.42 -1.44 7.57
N PRO A 84 -15.43 -2.29 7.88
CA PRO A 84 -15.53 -3.33 8.87
C PRO A 84 -15.98 -2.74 10.22
N ALA A 85 -17.24 -2.88 10.58
CA ALA A 85 -17.82 -2.32 11.80
C ALA A 85 -17.12 -2.89 13.05
N ALA A 86 -16.69 -4.14 12.98
CA ALA A 86 -15.98 -4.83 14.05
C ALA A 86 -14.63 -4.20 14.45
N VAL A 87 -14.02 -3.36 13.58
CA VAL A 87 -12.69 -2.77 13.86
C VAL A 87 -12.78 -1.33 14.38
N ARG A 88 -13.93 -0.66 14.23
CA ARG A 88 -14.09 0.72 14.72
C ARG A 88 -14.23 0.73 16.24
N GLY A 89 -13.28 1.36 16.91
CA GLY A 89 -13.30 1.56 18.38
C GLY A 89 -12.79 0.37 19.21
N VAL A 90 -12.61 -0.81 18.63
CA VAL A 90 -12.09 -1.97 19.36
C VAL A 90 -10.56 -1.94 19.36
N ARG A 91 -9.98 -2.10 20.55
CA ARG A 91 -8.53 -2.32 20.70
C ARG A 91 -8.16 -3.72 20.21
N ILE A 92 -7.10 -3.81 19.45
CA ILE A 92 -6.55 -5.09 18.99
C ILE A 92 -5.52 -5.58 20.02
N GLU A 93 -5.85 -6.66 20.71
CA GLU A 93 -5.05 -7.19 21.82
C GLU A 93 -3.99 -8.21 21.38
N LYS A 94 -3.80 -8.39 20.11
CA LYS A 94 -2.71 -9.23 19.61
C LYS A 94 -1.41 -8.44 19.59
N PRO A 95 -0.28 -9.07 19.97
CA PRO A 95 1.03 -8.44 19.83
C PRO A 95 1.21 -7.85 18.44
N THR A 96 1.56 -6.58 18.37
CA THR A 96 1.69 -5.83 17.12
C THR A 96 3.06 -5.16 17.04
N GLY A 97 3.73 -5.32 15.90
CA GLY A 97 4.92 -4.57 15.54
C GLY A 97 4.61 -3.55 14.43
N VAL A 98 5.24 -2.40 14.49
CA VAL A 98 5.18 -1.38 13.45
C VAL A 98 6.59 -1.02 13.03
N ALA A 99 6.88 -1.22 11.75
CA ALA A 99 8.04 -0.65 11.07
C ALA A 99 7.54 0.54 10.24
N ARG A 100 7.93 1.75 10.61
CA ARG A 100 7.47 2.98 9.99
C ARG A 100 8.51 3.45 8.98
N PHE A 101 8.15 3.38 7.71
CA PHE A 101 8.98 3.87 6.61
C PHE A 101 8.67 5.35 6.32
N PRO A 102 9.69 6.22 6.14
CA PRO A 102 9.50 7.67 6.12
C PRO A 102 8.70 8.19 4.92
N ARG A 103 8.69 7.46 3.81
CA ARG A 103 7.97 7.83 2.58
C ARG A 103 6.68 7.05 2.36
N ASP A 104 6.24 6.24 3.32
CA ASP A 104 4.93 5.59 3.23
C ASP A 104 3.81 6.64 3.21
N VAL A 105 2.77 6.37 2.43
CA VAL A 105 1.57 7.21 2.31
C VAL A 105 0.77 7.32 3.59
N MET A 106 0.94 6.37 4.51
CA MET A 106 0.23 6.31 5.79
C MET A 106 1.20 6.55 6.96
N GLN A 107 1.26 7.78 7.42
CA GLN A 107 2.08 8.17 8.58
C GLN A 107 1.24 8.19 9.86
N VAL A 108 1.12 7.04 10.52
CA VAL A 108 0.39 6.92 11.79
C VAL A 108 1.29 7.34 12.96
N PRO A 109 0.87 8.28 13.82
CA PRO A 109 1.60 8.61 15.04
C PRO A 109 1.67 7.41 16.01
N ARG A 110 2.81 7.21 16.65
CA ARG A 110 3.01 6.12 17.63
C ARG A 110 1.92 6.11 18.70
N SER A 111 1.54 7.26 19.23
CA SER A 111 0.47 7.38 20.24
C SER A 111 -0.90 6.88 19.76
N ALA A 112 -1.19 6.97 18.46
CA ALA A 112 -2.41 6.41 17.88
C ALA A 112 -2.32 4.88 17.77
N ALA A 113 -1.16 4.36 17.39
CA ALA A 113 -0.91 2.93 17.36
C ALA A 113 -1.00 2.30 18.76
N GLU A 114 -0.42 2.92 19.78
CA GLU A 114 -0.48 2.46 21.17
C GLU A 114 -1.91 2.40 21.74
N ARG A 115 -2.77 3.33 21.33
CA ARG A 115 -4.20 3.28 21.72
C ARG A 115 -4.96 2.15 21.04
N LYS A 116 -4.59 1.83 19.80
CA LYS A 116 -5.32 0.87 18.97
C LYS A 116 -4.85 -0.57 19.13
N TYR A 117 -3.57 -0.78 19.37
CA TYR A 117 -2.92 -2.08 19.33
C TYR A 117 -2.20 -2.42 20.63
N ASP A 118 -1.95 -3.70 20.90
CA ASP A 118 -0.94 -4.16 21.84
C ASP A 118 0.45 -4.01 21.20
N LEU A 119 0.95 -2.77 21.22
CA LEU A 119 2.18 -2.39 20.52
C LEU A 119 3.40 -2.91 21.29
N ARG A 120 4.07 -3.93 20.75
CA ARG A 120 5.27 -4.57 21.33
C ARG A 120 6.56 -4.08 20.71
N ARG A 121 6.51 -3.62 19.47
CA ARG A 121 7.66 -3.09 18.74
C ARG A 121 7.26 -1.89 17.91
N TRP A 122 8.12 -0.88 17.92
CA TRP A 122 7.99 0.31 17.07
C TRP A 122 9.38 0.67 16.57
N THR A 123 9.57 0.70 15.26
CA THR A 123 10.83 1.08 14.63
C THR A 123 10.57 2.21 13.63
N GLU A 124 11.33 3.30 13.76
CA GLU A 124 11.42 4.33 12.73
C GLU A 124 12.54 3.91 11.77
N CYS A 125 12.18 3.60 10.53
CA CYS A 125 13.14 3.25 9.50
C CYS A 125 13.71 4.53 8.87
N ASP A 126 14.96 4.47 8.44
CA ASP A 126 15.67 5.66 7.92
C ASP A 126 15.29 5.99 6.46
N ARG A 127 14.84 4.99 5.70
CA ARG A 127 14.51 5.08 4.27
C ARG A 127 13.41 4.08 3.91
N GLY A 128 12.87 4.21 2.67
CA GLY A 128 11.83 3.36 2.13
C GLY A 128 10.44 4.00 2.20
N GLY A 129 9.54 3.49 1.38
CA GLY A 129 8.18 3.97 1.21
C GLY A 129 7.13 2.88 1.36
N HIS A 130 6.06 3.01 0.55
CA HIS A 130 4.89 2.15 0.63
C HIS A 130 5.16 0.70 0.20
N PHE A 131 6.12 0.51 -0.68
CA PHE A 131 6.48 -0.80 -1.21
C PHE A 131 7.71 -1.38 -0.49
N ALA A 132 7.77 -1.21 0.82
CA ALA A 132 8.92 -1.55 1.67
C ALA A 132 9.49 -2.97 1.43
N ALA A 133 8.65 -3.94 1.08
CA ALA A 133 9.11 -5.30 0.76
C ALA A 133 10.00 -5.38 -0.50
N MET A 134 9.85 -4.43 -1.42
CA MET A 134 10.65 -4.32 -2.63
C MET A 134 11.72 -3.24 -2.53
N GLU A 135 11.42 -2.13 -1.82
CA GLU A 135 12.33 -1.01 -1.64
C GLU A 135 13.46 -1.35 -0.66
N GLU A 136 13.11 -1.97 0.47
CA GLU A 136 14.01 -2.26 1.59
C GLU A 136 13.77 -3.68 2.14
N PRO A 137 13.94 -4.75 1.31
CA PRO A 137 13.62 -6.13 1.68
C PRO A 137 14.38 -6.63 2.91
N GLU A 138 15.64 -6.26 3.03
CA GLU A 138 16.50 -6.69 4.14
C GLU A 138 16.06 -6.05 5.46
N VAL A 139 15.76 -4.74 5.44
CA VAL A 139 15.27 -4.00 6.61
C VAL A 139 13.94 -4.58 7.06
N LEU A 140 12.99 -4.77 6.15
CA LEU A 140 11.69 -5.33 6.49
C LEU A 140 11.80 -6.76 7.01
N ALA A 141 12.63 -7.60 6.42
CA ALA A 141 12.83 -8.97 6.86
C ALA A 141 13.44 -9.04 8.27
N GLU A 142 14.38 -8.15 8.59
CA GLU A 142 14.95 -8.11 9.95
C GLU A 142 13.95 -7.58 10.97
N GLU A 143 13.14 -6.59 10.63
CA GLU A 143 12.08 -6.09 11.50
C GLU A 143 11.04 -7.20 11.82
N ILE A 144 10.65 -7.99 10.82
CA ILE A 144 9.77 -9.15 11.00
C ILE A 144 10.43 -10.17 11.94
N ARG A 145 11.70 -10.54 11.70
CA ARG A 145 12.43 -11.47 12.55
C ARG A 145 12.55 -10.98 13.99
N ALA A 146 12.91 -9.71 14.16
CA ALA A 146 13.08 -9.11 15.49
C ALA A 146 11.75 -9.06 16.26
N PHE A 147 10.63 -8.80 15.58
CA PHE A 147 9.31 -8.82 16.20
C PHE A 147 8.89 -10.23 16.65
N PHE A 148 9.07 -11.24 15.80
CA PHE A 148 8.60 -12.59 16.10
C PHE A 148 9.53 -13.40 17.02
N ARG A 149 10.83 -13.04 17.12
CA ARG A 149 11.81 -13.76 17.96
C ARG A 149 11.37 -13.93 19.43
N PRO A 150 10.88 -12.90 20.13
CA PRO A 150 10.43 -13.03 21.53
C PRO A 150 9.05 -13.68 21.68
N LEU A 151 8.33 -13.95 20.59
CA LEU A 151 6.99 -14.54 20.61
C LEU A 151 6.98 -16.06 20.38
N ARG A 152 8.17 -16.66 20.25
CA ARG A 152 8.36 -18.11 20.06
C ARG A 152 8.44 -18.86 21.37
#